data_8dbe5ba9fa8aa2e3380108472407aec6
#
_entry.id   8dbe5ba9fa8aa2e3380108472407aec6
#
_cell.length_a   1.000
_cell.length_b   1.000
_cell.length_c   1.000
_cell.angle_alpha   90.00
_cell.angle_beta   90.00
_cell.angle_gamma   90.00
#
_symmetry.space_group_name_H-M   'P 1'
#
loop_
_entity.id
_entity.type
_entity.pdbx_description
1 polymer ?
#
loop_
_entity_poly.entity_id
_entity_poly.type
_entity_poly.pdbx_seq_one_letter_code
_entity_poly.pdbx_strand_id
1 'polypeptide(L)'
;MQLNNSKRQMVLGGVAVLAAVAGAGLSQKKQAANLSMEAEQALWNAEFDTPDGRVLKMQNLQGKSLVINFWATWCAPCVEEMPLLDVFFRQNAAKGWQMVGLAIDQPSRVRQYLSQNAISYPIGFAGMSGTDLGRLLGNEQGGLPFTVVLDGKGGLIQRKLGKLSAQEIQAWA
;
A
#
# COMPACT_ATOMS: atom_id res chain seq x y z
N MET A 1 -65.01 -43.99 6.95
CA MET A 1 -63.61 -44.27 6.60
C MET A 1 -62.92 -42.94 6.40
N GLN A 2 -62.31 -42.44 7.50
CA GLN A 2 -61.66 -41.09 7.55
C GLN A 2 -60.20 -41.26 7.23
N LEU A 3 -59.76 -40.72 6.14
CA LEU A 3 -58.33 -40.67 5.78
C LEU A 3 -57.67 -39.38 6.26
N ASN A 4 -56.73 -39.62 7.09
CA ASN A 4 -55.90 -38.80 7.92
C ASN A 4 -55.22 -37.61 7.17
N ASN A 5 -55.52 -36.41 7.60
CA ASN A 5 -55.09 -35.10 7.07
C ASN A 5 -53.67 -34.69 7.54
N SER A 6 -52.91 -35.62 8.11
CA SER A 6 -51.63 -35.32 8.78
C SER A 6 -50.38 -35.31 7.86
N LYS A 7 -50.50 -35.68 6.59
CA LYS A 7 -49.35 -35.76 5.67
C LYS A 7 -49.20 -34.59 4.69
N ARG A 8 -50.10 -33.60 4.73
CA ARG A 8 -50.02 -32.43 3.83
C ARG A 8 -49.34 -31.20 4.41
N GLN A 9 -49.06 -31.18 5.72
CA GLN A 9 -48.41 -30.05 6.35
C GLN A 9 -46.90 -30.14 6.52
N MET A 10 -46.30 -31.29 6.18
CA MET A 10 -44.82 -31.48 6.33
C MET A 10 -43.99 -31.10 5.07
N VAL A 11 -44.62 -30.74 3.96
CA VAL A 11 -43.90 -30.44 2.71
C VAL A 11 -43.66 -28.93 2.47
N LEU A 12 -44.36 -28.07 3.19
CA LEU A 12 -44.26 -26.61 3.04
C LEU A 12 -43.29 -25.93 4.00
N GLY A 13 -42.72 -26.65 4.98
CA GLY A 13 -41.74 -26.10 5.93
C GLY A 13 -40.27 -26.19 5.54
N GLY A 14 -39.97 -26.98 4.51
CA GLY A 14 -38.57 -27.30 4.15
C GLY A 14 -37.90 -26.38 3.13
N VAL A 15 -38.66 -25.55 2.44
CA VAL A 15 -38.12 -24.74 1.33
C VAL A 15 -37.73 -23.29 1.77
N ALA A 16 -38.26 -22.81 2.88
CA ALA A 16 -38.04 -21.45 3.33
C ALA A 16 -36.71 -21.25 4.11
N VAL A 17 -36.08 -22.31 4.61
CA VAL A 17 -34.82 -22.20 5.41
C VAL A 17 -33.56 -22.25 4.57
N LEU A 18 -33.62 -22.80 3.36
CA LEU A 18 -32.45 -22.88 2.47
C LEU A 18 -32.14 -21.59 1.67
N ALA A 19 -33.08 -20.67 1.58
CA ALA A 19 -32.88 -19.40 0.87
C ALA A 19 -32.20 -18.31 1.74
N ALA A 20 -32.19 -18.44 3.07
CA ALA A 20 -31.59 -17.45 3.98
C ALA A 20 -30.07 -17.62 4.19
N VAL A 21 -29.50 -18.80 3.86
CA VAL A 21 -28.07 -19.08 4.05
C VAL A 21 -27.24 -18.72 2.81
N ALA A 22 -27.85 -18.66 1.62
CA ALA A 22 -27.15 -18.30 0.39
C ALA A 22 -26.94 -16.79 0.19
N GLY A 23 -27.63 -15.93 0.96
CA GLY A 23 -27.55 -14.47 0.86
C GLY A 23 -26.49 -13.80 1.75
N ALA A 24 -25.93 -14.49 2.74
CA ALA A 24 -24.97 -13.92 3.69
C ALA A 24 -23.50 -14.10 3.26
N GLY A 25 -23.24 -14.77 2.16
CA GLY A 25 -21.88 -15.15 1.71
C GLY A 25 -21.20 -14.18 0.77
N LEU A 26 -21.80 -13.10 0.30
CA LEU A 26 -21.28 -12.30 -0.81
C LEU A 26 -21.07 -10.82 -0.54
N SER A 27 -20.90 -10.41 0.71
CA SER A 27 -20.50 -9.03 1.02
C SER A 27 -19.42 -8.99 2.10
N GLN A 28 -18.36 -9.79 1.97
CA GLN A 28 -17.06 -9.37 2.48
C GLN A 28 -16.51 -8.30 1.50
N LYS A 29 -17.05 -7.08 1.55
CA LYS A 29 -16.29 -5.90 1.19
C LYS A 29 -14.94 -6.10 1.89
N LYS A 30 -13.84 -6.22 1.11
CA LYS A 30 -12.48 -6.07 1.63
C LYS A 30 -12.48 -4.73 2.38
N GLN A 31 -12.64 -4.78 3.68
CA GLN A 31 -12.44 -3.63 4.54
C GLN A 31 -10.96 -3.30 4.32
N ALA A 32 -10.69 -2.19 3.64
CA ALA A 32 -9.34 -1.69 3.49
C ALA A 32 -8.80 -1.62 4.93
N ALA A 33 -7.77 -2.41 5.22
CA ALA A 33 -7.17 -2.40 6.55
C ALA A 33 -6.52 -1.03 6.71
N ASN A 34 -7.11 -0.16 7.52
CA ASN A 34 -6.55 1.16 7.80
C ASN A 34 -5.20 0.98 8.53
N LEU A 35 -4.33 1.97 8.42
CA LEU A 35 -3.17 2.08 9.28
C LEU A 35 -3.63 2.17 10.75
N SER A 36 -2.82 1.67 11.69
CA SER A 36 -3.04 1.98 13.09
C SER A 36 -2.87 3.48 13.33
N MET A 37 -3.50 4.03 14.37
CA MET A 37 -3.33 5.46 14.72
C MET A 37 -1.84 5.81 14.94
N GLU A 38 -1.07 4.90 15.54
CA GLU A 38 0.36 5.08 15.76
C GLU A 38 1.14 5.15 14.43
N ALA A 39 0.85 4.22 13.50
CA ALA A 39 1.48 4.21 12.18
C ALA A 39 1.12 5.46 11.36
N GLU A 40 -0.13 5.90 11.45
CA GLU A 40 -0.60 7.11 10.77
C GLU A 40 0.09 8.36 11.33
N GLN A 41 0.17 8.52 12.65
CA GLN A 41 0.87 9.63 13.29
C GLN A 41 2.37 9.62 12.96
N ALA A 42 3.02 8.45 13.04
CA ALA A 42 4.43 8.31 12.71
C ALA A 42 4.71 8.69 11.25
N LEU A 43 3.84 8.24 10.33
CA LEU A 43 3.97 8.55 8.91
C LEU A 43 3.86 10.05 8.64
N TRP A 44 2.78 10.69 9.11
CA TRP A 44 2.52 12.08 8.74
C TRP A 44 3.40 13.09 9.49
N ASN A 45 3.96 12.72 10.64
CA ASN A 45 4.94 13.55 11.36
C ASN A 45 6.38 13.35 10.88
N ALA A 46 6.63 12.37 10.00
CA ALA A 46 7.98 12.10 9.51
C ALA A 46 8.48 13.19 8.57
N GLU A 47 9.75 13.56 8.74
CA GLU A 47 10.48 14.47 7.87
C GLU A 47 11.81 13.82 7.46
N PHE A 48 12.23 14.02 6.22
CA PHE A 48 13.44 13.42 5.68
C PHE A 48 14.24 14.44 4.89
N ASP A 49 15.54 14.49 5.10
CA ASP A 49 16.44 15.22 4.21
C ASP A 49 16.42 14.62 2.81
N THR A 50 16.53 15.46 1.78
CA THR A 50 16.51 15.06 0.39
C THR A 50 17.89 15.19 -0.27
N PRO A 51 18.14 14.53 -1.41
CA PRO A 51 19.42 14.63 -2.12
C PRO A 51 19.82 16.05 -2.52
N ASP A 52 18.85 16.91 -2.77
CA ASP A 52 19.03 18.33 -3.13
C ASP A 52 19.12 19.29 -1.93
N GLY A 53 19.17 18.75 -0.70
CA GLY A 53 19.35 19.53 0.53
C GLY A 53 18.07 20.16 1.08
N ARG A 54 16.91 19.81 0.56
CA ARG A 54 15.61 20.23 1.11
C ARG A 54 15.12 19.23 2.16
N VAL A 55 14.03 19.56 2.83
CA VAL A 55 13.31 18.66 3.75
C VAL A 55 12.00 18.23 3.11
N LEU A 56 11.82 16.94 2.99
CA LEU A 56 10.57 16.29 2.60
C LEU A 56 9.72 16.08 3.86
N LYS A 57 8.60 16.78 3.95
CA LYS A 57 7.62 16.62 5.03
C LYS A 57 6.49 15.72 4.54
N MET A 58 6.29 14.56 5.16
CA MET A 58 5.25 13.62 4.77
C MET A 58 3.84 14.23 4.89
N GLN A 59 3.64 15.15 5.83
CA GLN A 59 2.39 15.90 6.00
C GLN A 59 1.94 16.61 4.72
N ASN A 60 2.88 17.08 3.88
CA ASN A 60 2.55 17.78 2.63
C ASN A 60 1.97 16.85 1.54
N LEU A 61 2.03 15.53 1.76
CA LEU A 61 1.52 14.50 0.86
C LEU A 61 0.13 13.99 1.28
N GLN A 62 -0.40 14.45 2.41
CA GLN A 62 -1.76 14.09 2.85
C GLN A 62 -2.84 14.53 1.86
N GLY A 63 -3.95 13.80 1.84
CA GLY A 63 -5.11 14.13 1.02
C GLY A 63 -4.97 13.74 -0.45
N LYS A 64 -3.90 13.01 -0.82
CA LYS A 64 -3.64 12.51 -2.17
C LYS A 64 -3.35 11.02 -2.15
N SER A 65 -3.62 10.32 -3.25
CA SER A 65 -3.16 8.94 -3.39
C SER A 65 -1.64 8.91 -3.35
N LEU A 66 -1.04 8.07 -2.51
CA LEU A 66 0.38 8.10 -2.20
C LEU A 66 1.00 6.71 -2.29
N VAL A 67 2.10 6.60 -3.03
CA VAL A 67 2.98 5.44 -3.03
C VAL A 67 4.22 5.75 -2.19
N ILE A 68 4.50 4.93 -1.18
CA ILE A 68 5.68 5.01 -0.33
C ILE A 68 6.50 3.75 -0.60
N ASN A 69 7.69 3.91 -1.18
CA ASN A 69 8.59 2.80 -1.49
C ASN A 69 9.85 2.90 -0.63
N PHE A 70 10.10 1.88 0.20
CA PHE A 70 11.31 1.74 1.00
C PHE A 70 12.33 0.92 0.21
N TRP A 71 13.53 1.47 0.03
CA TRP A 71 14.55 0.92 -0.85
C TRP A 71 15.97 1.18 -0.37
N ALA A 72 16.94 0.55 -1.01
CA ALA A 72 18.37 0.83 -0.80
C ALA A 72 19.17 0.58 -2.08
N THR A 73 20.34 1.21 -2.22
CA THR A 73 21.21 1.05 -3.40
C THR A 73 21.81 -0.35 -3.51
N TRP A 74 22.00 -1.03 -2.39
CA TRP A 74 22.52 -2.40 -2.31
C TRP A 74 21.45 -3.49 -2.51
N CYS A 75 20.18 -3.10 -2.62
CA CYS A 75 19.05 -3.99 -2.80
C CYS A 75 18.75 -4.14 -4.31
N ALA A 76 19.23 -5.20 -4.94
CA ALA A 76 19.05 -5.42 -6.37
C ALA A 76 17.58 -5.37 -6.84
N PRO A 77 16.60 -6.08 -6.20
CA PRO A 77 15.22 -5.99 -6.62
C PRO A 77 14.60 -4.59 -6.43
N CYS A 78 15.14 -3.78 -5.49
CA CYS A 78 14.70 -2.39 -5.32
C CYS A 78 15.08 -1.55 -6.54
N VAL A 79 16.35 -1.59 -6.95
CA VAL A 79 16.84 -0.78 -8.08
C VAL A 79 16.23 -1.22 -9.40
N GLU A 80 15.86 -2.50 -9.52
CA GLU A 80 15.19 -3.03 -10.72
C GLU A 80 13.74 -2.52 -10.87
N GLU A 81 13.00 -2.26 -9.78
CA GLU A 81 11.62 -1.77 -9.86
C GLU A 81 11.52 -0.23 -9.96
N MET A 82 12.55 0.51 -9.52
CA MET A 82 12.51 1.98 -9.51
C MET A 82 12.18 2.62 -10.87
N PRO A 83 12.69 2.13 -12.02
CA PRO A 83 12.28 2.69 -13.31
C PRO A 83 10.80 2.50 -13.62
N LEU A 84 10.18 1.39 -13.19
CA LEU A 84 8.75 1.15 -13.37
C LEU A 84 7.92 2.10 -12.51
N LEU A 85 8.36 2.32 -11.28
CA LEU A 85 7.76 3.28 -10.35
C LEU A 85 7.87 4.71 -10.88
N ASP A 86 9.01 5.07 -11.49
CA ASP A 86 9.22 6.38 -12.10
C ASP A 86 8.29 6.62 -13.30
N VAL A 87 8.09 5.61 -14.13
CA VAL A 87 7.11 5.67 -15.23
C VAL A 87 5.70 5.88 -14.69
N PHE A 88 5.31 5.12 -13.67
CA PHE A 88 3.99 5.28 -13.02
C PHE A 88 3.80 6.69 -12.48
N PHE A 89 4.79 7.22 -11.75
CA PHE A 89 4.71 8.57 -11.19
C PHE A 89 4.53 9.62 -12.28
N ARG A 90 5.35 9.61 -13.33
CA ARG A 90 5.25 10.58 -14.44
C ARG A 90 3.90 10.54 -15.15
N GLN A 91 3.30 9.36 -15.29
CA GLN A 91 2.01 9.19 -15.96
C GLN A 91 0.81 9.60 -15.09
N ASN A 92 0.94 9.59 -13.77
CA ASN A 92 -0.19 9.73 -12.85
C ASN A 92 -0.07 10.93 -11.90
N ALA A 93 1.06 11.63 -11.83
CA ALA A 93 1.23 12.81 -10.98
C ALA A 93 0.18 13.91 -11.30
N ALA A 94 -0.10 14.16 -12.57
CA ALA A 94 -1.13 15.12 -12.99
C ALA A 94 -2.56 14.68 -12.65
N LYS A 95 -2.77 13.39 -12.38
CA LYS A 95 -4.05 12.81 -11.93
C LYS A 95 -4.20 12.81 -10.40
N GLY A 96 -3.26 13.41 -9.66
CA GLY A 96 -3.32 13.53 -8.21
C GLY A 96 -2.55 12.45 -7.44
N TRP A 97 -1.80 11.57 -8.11
CA TRP A 97 -0.92 10.62 -7.45
C TRP A 97 0.36 11.30 -6.96
N GLN A 98 0.77 10.94 -5.76
CA GLN A 98 2.05 11.29 -5.18
C GLN A 98 2.89 10.02 -4.98
N MET A 99 4.19 10.21 -4.94
CA MET A 99 5.12 9.13 -4.68
C MET A 99 6.33 9.63 -3.91
N VAL A 100 6.90 8.78 -3.05
CA VAL A 100 8.14 9.03 -2.34
C VAL A 100 8.95 7.74 -2.24
N GLY A 101 10.25 7.84 -2.52
CA GLY A 101 11.21 6.80 -2.23
C GLY A 101 11.95 7.08 -0.93
N LEU A 102 11.79 6.25 0.08
CA LEU A 102 12.45 6.36 1.37
C LEU A 102 13.69 5.45 1.39
N ALA A 103 14.87 6.05 1.30
CA ALA A 103 16.13 5.32 1.19
C ALA A 103 16.63 4.88 2.57
N ILE A 104 16.72 3.57 2.79
CA ILE A 104 17.34 2.94 3.96
C ILE A 104 18.81 2.66 3.63
N ASP A 105 19.57 3.73 3.46
CA ASP A 105 20.96 3.67 3.01
C ASP A 105 21.71 4.96 3.42
N GLN A 106 23.02 4.95 3.18
CA GLN A 106 23.86 6.12 3.41
C GLN A 106 23.57 7.21 2.37
N PRO A 107 23.43 8.48 2.77
CA PRO A 107 23.13 9.57 1.84
C PRO A 107 24.12 9.72 0.68
N SER A 108 25.41 9.42 0.91
CA SER A 108 26.44 9.47 -0.14
C SER A 108 26.20 8.44 -1.24
N ARG A 109 25.83 7.21 -0.87
CA ARG A 109 25.52 6.13 -1.81
C ARG A 109 24.26 6.43 -2.61
N VAL A 110 23.23 6.97 -1.94
CA VAL A 110 21.99 7.38 -2.61
C VAL A 110 22.25 8.49 -3.62
N ARG A 111 23.03 9.54 -3.27
CA ARG A 111 23.40 10.61 -4.21
C ARG A 111 24.18 10.07 -5.39
N GLN A 112 25.14 9.17 -5.16
CA GLN A 112 25.90 8.52 -6.23
C GLN A 112 25.00 7.73 -7.18
N TYR A 113 24.06 6.94 -6.64
CA TYR A 113 23.09 6.20 -7.44
C TYR A 113 22.22 7.12 -8.30
N LEU A 114 21.66 8.18 -7.69
CA LEU A 114 20.78 9.13 -8.38
C LEU A 114 21.51 9.98 -9.43
N SER A 115 22.82 10.18 -9.31
CA SER A 115 23.62 10.87 -10.35
C SER A 115 23.74 10.04 -11.64
N GLN A 116 23.55 8.74 -11.56
CA GLN A 116 23.61 7.80 -12.69
C GLN A 116 22.22 7.33 -13.15
N ASN A 117 21.21 7.46 -12.29
CA ASN A 117 19.86 6.96 -12.53
C ASN A 117 18.85 8.07 -12.25
N ALA A 118 18.31 8.65 -13.32
CA ALA A 118 17.32 9.73 -13.20
C ALA A 118 16.00 9.19 -12.64
N ILE A 119 15.61 9.69 -11.47
CA ILE A 119 14.34 9.41 -10.79
C ILE A 119 13.61 10.74 -10.61
N SER A 120 12.35 10.82 -11.06
CA SER A 120 11.56 12.06 -11.07
C SER A 120 10.71 12.27 -9.81
N TYR A 121 10.44 11.22 -9.04
CA TYR A 121 9.72 11.34 -7.77
C TYR A 121 10.66 11.68 -6.61
N PRO A 122 10.15 12.35 -5.56
CA PRO A 122 10.94 12.71 -4.39
C PRO A 122 11.61 11.53 -3.69
N ILE A 123 12.87 11.72 -3.29
CA ILE A 123 13.63 10.75 -2.48
C ILE A 123 13.96 11.38 -1.14
N GLY A 124 13.65 10.67 -0.05
CA GLY A 124 14.05 11.02 1.32
C GLY A 124 15.12 10.08 1.87
N PHE A 125 16.10 10.62 2.59
CA PHE A 125 17.10 9.84 3.32
C PHE A 125 16.48 9.35 4.64
N ALA A 126 15.98 8.14 4.64
CA ALA A 126 15.25 7.60 5.79
C ALA A 126 16.16 6.86 6.79
N GLY A 127 17.27 6.27 6.34
CA GLY A 127 18.21 5.59 7.23
C GLY A 127 17.54 4.59 8.17
N MET A 128 18.00 4.52 9.42
CA MET A 128 17.44 3.61 10.43
C MET A 128 16.00 3.98 10.82
N SER A 129 15.67 5.27 10.92
CA SER A 129 14.30 5.71 11.21
C SER A 129 13.29 5.26 10.15
N GLY A 130 13.73 5.13 8.89
CA GLY A 130 12.92 4.54 7.83
C GLY A 130 12.60 3.07 8.06
N THR A 131 13.52 2.30 8.66
CA THR A 131 13.25 0.92 9.05
C THR A 131 12.16 0.83 10.10
N ASP A 132 12.21 1.70 11.11
CA ASP A 132 11.21 1.73 12.19
C ASP A 132 9.84 2.18 11.67
N LEU A 133 9.80 3.20 10.83
CA LEU A 133 8.57 3.60 10.13
C LEU A 133 8.03 2.45 9.26
N GLY A 134 8.90 1.76 8.52
CA GLY A 134 8.51 0.58 7.73
C GLY A 134 7.85 -0.50 8.56
N ARG A 135 8.38 -0.78 9.78
CA ARG A 135 7.78 -1.75 10.72
C ARG A 135 6.39 -1.32 11.18
N LEU A 136 6.22 -0.06 11.57
CA LEU A 136 4.91 0.49 11.93
C LEU A 136 3.91 0.39 10.77
N LEU A 137 4.39 0.55 9.54
CA LEU A 137 3.57 0.40 8.33
C LEU A 137 3.33 -1.06 7.91
N GLY A 138 3.85 -2.05 8.66
CA GLY A 138 3.58 -3.47 8.47
C GLY A 138 4.72 -4.29 7.89
N ASN A 139 5.94 -3.75 7.77
CA ASN A 139 7.14 -4.48 7.40
C ASN A 139 7.86 -5.03 8.65
N GLU A 140 7.22 -5.94 9.36
CA GLU A 140 7.74 -6.48 10.63
C GLU A 140 9.15 -7.07 10.50
N GLN A 141 9.47 -7.66 9.35
CA GLN A 141 10.77 -8.30 9.10
C GLN A 141 11.85 -7.31 8.63
N GLY A 142 11.49 -6.07 8.28
CA GLY A 142 12.44 -5.06 7.79
C GLY A 142 13.04 -5.37 6.42
N GLY A 143 12.43 -6.26 5.62
CA GLY A 143 12.91 -6.63 4.28
C GLY A 143 12.70 -5.53 3.25
N LEU A 144 13.46 -5.56 2.15
CA LEU A 144 13.37 -4.61 1.03
C LEU A 144 13.26 -5.35 -0.31
N PRO A 145 12.59 -4.75 -1.31
CA PRO A 145 11.83 -3.50 -1.23
C PRO A 145 10.53 -3.70 -0.42
N PHE A 146 10.04 -2.61 0.15
CA PHE A 146 8.73 -2.62 0.79
C PHE A 146 7.93 -1.42 0.30
N THR A 147 6.68 -1.65 -0.12
CA THR A 147 5.83 -0.60 -0.68
C THR A 147 4.50 -0.55 0.05
N VAL A 148 4.07 0.67 0.38
CA VAL A 148 2.75 0.99 0.92
C VAL A 148 2.05 1.92 -0.05
N VAL A 149 0.79 1.63 -0.38
CA VAL A 149 -0.04 2.44 -1.25
C VAL A 149 -1.27 2.88 -0.49
N LEU A 150 -1.50 4.18 -0.42
CA LEU A 150 -2.62 4.82 0.25
C LEU A 150 -3.53 5.51 -0.76
N ASP A 151 -4.83 5.50 -0.52
CA ASP A 151 -5.78 6.34 -1.25
C ASP A 151 -5.76 7.81 -0.76
N GLY A 152 -6.48 8.69 -1.45
CA GLY A 152 -6.57 10.11 -1.10
C GLY A 152 -7.25 10.40 0.25
N LYS A 153 -7.79 9.39 0.93
CA LYS A 153 -8.37 9.50 2.28
C LYS A 153 -7.49 8.89 3.36
N GLY A 154 -6.29 8.40 2.99
CA GLY A 154 -5.38 7.69 3.88
C GLY A 154 -5.70 6.20 4.07
N GLY A 155 -6.70 5.68 3.35
CA GLY A 155 -7.02 4.25 3.36
C GLY A 155 -5.93 3.43 2.68
N LEU A 156 -5.60 2.27 3.26
CA LEU A 156 -4.59 1.37 2.73
C LEU A 156 -5.13 0.63 1.50
N ILE A 157 -4.53 0.88 0.32
CA ILE A 157 -4.81 0.12 -0.91
C ILE A 157 -4.00 -1.17 -0.93
N GLN A 158 -2.69 -1.08 -0.65
CA GLN A 158 -1.76 -2.21 -0.76
C GLN A 158 -0.57 -2.06 0.20
N ARG A 159 -0.10 -3.22 0.70
CA ARG A 159 1.25 -3.42 1.25
C ARG A 159 1.91 -4.54 0.48
N LYS A 160 3.16 -4.34 0.12
CA LYS A 160 3.94 -5.37 -0.59
C LYS A 160 5.35 -5.40 -0.04
N LEU A 161 5.76 -6.54 0.49
CA LEU A 161 7.15 -6.89 0.73
C LEU A 161 7.67 -7.66 -0.49
N GLY A 162 8.80 -7.23 -1.04
CA GLY A 162 9.38 -7.77 -2.26
C GLY A 162 9.02 -6.96 -3.51
N LYS A 163 9.70 -7.29 -4.61
CA LYS A 163 9.64 -6.58 -5.88
C LYS A 163 8.22 -6.51 -6.45
N LEU A 164 7.85 -5.35 -6.95
CA LEU A 164 6.62 -5.09 -7.69
C LEU A 164 6.80 -5.45 -9.17
N SER A 165 5.77 -6.04 -9.75
CA SER A 165 5.64 -6.20 -11.20
C SER A 165 4.99 -4.96 -11.84
N ALA A 166 5.20 -4.77 -13.14
CA ALA A 166 4.53 -3.70 -13.89
C ALA A 166 3.00 -3.80 -13.81
N GLN A 167 2.46 -5.03 -13.80
CA GLN A 167 1.02 -5.26 -13.69
C GLN A 167 0.46 -4.81 -12.33
N GLU A 168 1.17 -5.10 -11.23
CA GLU A 168 0.77 -4.65 -9.89
C GLU A 168 0.77 -3.12 -9.78
N ILE A 169 1.79 -2.46 -10.34
CA ILE A 169 1.91 -1.00 -10.34
C ILE A 169 0.78 -0.36 -11.15
N GLN A 170 0.47 -0.89 -12.33
CA GLN A 170 -0.60 -0.37 -13.19
C GLN A 170 -2.00 -0.54 -12.59
N ALA A 171 -2.19 -1.50 -11.71
CA ALA A 171 -3.49 -1.75 -11.07
C ALA A 171 -3.89 -0.70 -10.01
N TRP A 172 -3.02 0.27 -9.68
CA TRP A 172 -3.32 1.31 -8.69
C TRP A 172 -4.10 2.50 -9.26
N ALA A 173 -4.00 2.78 -10.58
CA ALA A 173 -4.52 3.99 -11.24
C ALA A 173 -5.63 3.71 -12.25
#